data_b0889a0eaab4ca405e61ddff317f185c
#
_entry.id   b0889a0eaab4ca405e61ddff317f185c
#
_cell.length_a   1.000
_cell.length_b   1.000
_cell.length_c   1.000
_cell.angle_alpha   90.00
_cell.angle_beta   90.00
_cell.angle_gamma   90.00
#
_symmetry.space_group_name_H-M   'P 1'
#
loop_
_entity.id
_entity.type
_entity.pdbx_description
1 polymer ?
#
loop_
_entity_poly.entity_id
_entity_poly.type
_entity_poly.pdbx_seq_one_letter_code
_entity_poly.pdbx_strand_id
1 'polypeptide(L)'
;MNAGKLILGFSVALAACGSGNKTEKETLPSVDDYQEVAIFNGDSAYMHVAAQVEMGPRVPGSVGHARCLDYITGTFRRYGADTVVEQAFTAEAHTGEVLGLTNVVARYNAAAPRRILIGAHWDTRPWGDMDETREGRSTPIPGANDGGSGVGVILEIARVLQHMPPAIGVDLVLFDGEDYGRSSSWSNDEETWCLGSQYWKSNNGYGGKDARPDYAVVLDMVGGKGARFHREVSSDIHASEVVDRVWDMARSSGYGDTFVNSAGGHIIDDHLSINRAGIPAIVVIESLNQKTNSFNPTWHTHQDDLSAIDRKSLKAVGQTMVNLIYEEGGQAAKQ
;
A
#
# COMPACT_ATOMS: atom_id res chain seq x y z
N MET A 1 -45.47 -23.54 -6.47
CA MET A 1 -44.91 -24.57 -7.36
C MET A 1 -43.46 -24.81 -6.94
N ASN A 2 -43.18 -26.05 -6.52
CA ASN A 2 -41.94 -26.46 -5.86
C ASN A 2 -40.77 -26.55 -6.84
N ALA A 3 -39.62 -26.01 -6.48
CA ALA A 3 -38.34 -26.31 -7.12
C ALA A 3 -37.53 -27.22 -6.19
N GLY A 4 -37.29 -28.46 -6.65
CA GLY A 4 -36.65 -29.51 -5.89
C GLY A 4 -35.16 -29.34 -5.76
N LYS A 5 -34.64 -29.70 -4.59
CA LYS A 5 -33.23 -29.90 -4.29
C LYS A 5 -32.76 -31.24 -4.82
N LEU A 6 -31.72 -31.24 -5.67
CA LEU A 6 -31.05 -32.47 -6.11
C LEU A 6 -29.93 -32.80 -5.10
N ILE A 7 -30.11 -33.93 -4.36
CA ILE A 7 -29.09 -34.49 -3.48
C ILE A 7 -28.42 -35.62 -4.27
N LEU A 8 -27.12 -35.47 -4.59
CA LEU A 8 -26.30 -36.57 -5.11
C LEU A 8 -25.77 -37.39 -3.93
N GLY A 9 -26.32 -38.58 -3.73
CA GLY A 9 -25.78 -39.55 -2.80
C GLY A 9 -24.67 -40.37 -3.47
N PHE A 10 -23.50 -40.42 -2.89
CA PHE A 10 -22.42 -41.35 -3.23
C PHE A 10 -22.55 -42.57 -2.29
N SER A 11 -22.88 -43.74 -2.86
CA SER A 11 -22.83 -45.01 -2.17
C SER A 11 -21.44 -45.61 -2.33
N VAL A 12 -20.74 -45.83 -1.23
CA VAL A 12 -19.48 -46.60 -1.19
C VAL A 12 -19.78 -48.00 -0.62
N ALA A 13 -19.49 -49.01 -1.43
CA ALA A 13 -19.60 -50.42 -1.04
C ALA A 13 -18.44 -50.81 -0.10
N LEU A 14 -18.78 -51.39 1.05
CA LEU A 14 -17.82 -51.98 1.99
C LEU A 14 -17.42 -53.39 1.50
N ALA A 15 -16.11 -53.58 1.30
CA ALA A 15 -15.51 -54.92 1.33
C ALA A 15 -14.78 -55.09 2.65
N ALA A 16 -15.25 -56.03 3.49
CA ALA A 16 -14.62 -56.36 4.76
C ALA A 16 -13.48 -57.35 4.55
N CYS A 17 -12.28 -57.01 5.01
CA CYS A 17 -11.26 -57.98 5.45
C CYS A 17 -10.57 -57.40 6.69
N GLY A 18 -10.63 -58.12 7.81
CA GLY A 18 -10.17 -57.65 9.09
C GLY A 18 -8.67 -57.66 9.28
N SER A 19 -8.19 -56.67 9.96
CA SER A 19 -7.12 -56.72 10.97
C SER A 19 -7.17 -55.38 11.73
N GLY A 20 -7.07 -55.43 13.08
CA GLY A 20 -7.36 -54.30 13.95
C GLY A 20 -6.39 -53.14 13.73
N ASN A 21 -6.95 -52.02 13.32
CA ASN A 21 -6.33 -50.72 13.47
C ASN A 21 -7.35 -49.80 14.13
N LYS A 22 -6.92 -49.14 15.19
CA LYS A 22 -7.71 -48.11 15.84
C LYS A 22 -8.06 -47.04 14.79
N THR A 23 -9.31 -46.95 14.42
CA THR A 23 -9.85 -45.82 13.66
C THR A 23 -9.76 -44.60 14.56
N GLU A 24 -8.78 -43.73 14.34
CA GLU A 24 -8.87 -42.33 14.75
C GLU A 24 -10.15 -41.77 14.08
N LYS A 25 -11.10 -41.39 14.92
CA LYS A 25 -12.24 -40.60 14.46
C LYS A 25 -11.67 -39.25 14.02
N GLU A 26 -11.64 -38.97 12.72
CA GLU A 26 -11.55 -37.63 12.23
C GLU A 26 -12.70 -36.81 12.88
N THR A 27 -12.38 -36.05 13.90
CA THR A 27 -13.28 -35.04 14.43
C THR A 27 -13.34 -33.93 13.41
N LEU A 28 -14.52 -33.71 12.84
CA LEU A 28 -14.77 -32.50 12.06
C LEU A 28 -14.38 -31.28 12.92
N PRO A 29 -13.68 -30.26 12.35
CA PRO A 29 -13.33 -29.07 13.09
C PRO A 29 -14.58 -28.45 13.71
N SER A 30 -14.47 -27.99 14.95
CA SER A 30 -15.55 -27.29 15.63
C SER A 30 -15.78 -25.94 14.97
N VAL A 31 -16.96 -25.33 15.16
CA VAL A 31 -17.27 -23.99 14.64
C VAL A 31 -16.30 -22.94 15.18
N ASP A 32 -15.67 -23.20 16.34
CA ASP A 32 -14.67 -22.34 16.97
C ASP A 32 -13.26 -22.44 16.34
N ASP A 33 -13.03 -23.40 15.42
CA ASP A 33 -11.78 -23.54 14.68
C ASP A 33 -11.72 -22.67 13.41
N TYR A 34 -12.78 -21.92 13.08
CA TYR A 34 -12.78 -20.95 11.99
C TYR A 34 -12.16 -19.64 12.49
N GLN A 35 -10.89 -19.41 12.20
CA GLN A 35 -10.27 -18.10 12.44
C GLN A 35 -10.99 -17.05 11.58
N GLU A 36 -11.34 -15.93 12.20
CA GLU A 36 -11.89 -14.78 11.50
C GLU A 36 -10.85 -14.28 10.49
N VAL A 37 -11.22 -14.24 9.22
CA VAL A 37 -10.32 -13.81 8.14
C VAL A 37 -10.41 -12.31 7.99
N ALA A 38 -9.29 -11.63 8.08
CA ALA A 38 -9.21 -10.20 7.81
C ALA A 38 -9.45 -9.92 6.32
N ILE A 39 -10.56 -9.28 5.98
CA ILE A 39 -10.97 -9.02 4.59
C ILE A 39 -10.78 -7.55 4.25
N PHE A 40 -9.93 -7.28 3.27
CA PHE A 40 -9.77 -5.96 2.66
C PHE A 40 -10.93 -5.66 1.70
N ASN A 41 -11.50 -4.47 1.79
CA ASN A 41 -12.62 -4.03 0.96
C ASN A 41 -12.14 -3.01 -0.10
N GLY A 42 -12.08 -3.45 -1.37
CA GLY A 42 -11.67 -2.59 -2.48
C GLY A 42 -12.61 -1.42 -2.76
N ASP A 43 -13.91 -1.54 -2.44
CA ASP A 43 -14.86 -0.42 -2.56
C ASP A 43 -14.60 0.65 -1.49
N SER A 44 -14.29 0.23 -0.26
CA SER A 44 -13.92 1.15 0.82
C SER A 44 -12.61 1.89 0.49
N ALA A 45 -11.59 1.20 0.00
CA ALA A 45 -10.35 1.83 -0.47
C ALA A 45 -10.62 2.84 -1.59
N TYR A 46 -11.46 2.48 -2.57
CA TYR A 46 -11.87 3.40 -3.63
C TYR A 46 -12.59 4.66 -3.08
N MET A 47 -13.44 4.52 -2.07
CA MET A 47 -14.10 5.67 -1.44
C MET A 47 -13.11 6.60 -0.75
N HIS A 48 -12.02 6.06 -0.18
CA HIS A 48 -10.93 6.87 0.36
C HIS A 48 -10.17 7.61 -0.74
N VAL A 49 -9.95 7.00 -1.91
CA VAL A 49 -9.38 7.70 -3.08
C VAL A 49 -10.31 8.80 -3.55
N ALA A 50 -11.61 8.51 -3.69
CA ALA A 50 -12.61 9.47 -4.15
C ALA A 50 -12.71 10.69 -3.23
N ALA A 51 -12.68 10.48 -1.92
CA ALA A 51 -12.69 11.58 -0.94
C ALA A 51 -11.47 12.51 -1.10
N GLN A 52 -10.27 11.96 -1.34
CA GLN A 52 -9.07 12.75 -1.59
C GLN A 52 -9.19 13.60 -2.88
N VAL A 53 -9.66 12.99 -3.97
CA VAL A 53 -9.83 13.67 -5.27
C VAL A 53 -10.89 14.78 -5.16
N GLU A 54 -11.99 14.56 -4.40
CA GLU A 54 -13.04 15.55 -4.20
C GLU A 54 -12.53 16.80 -3.44
N MET A 55 -11.53 16.67 -2.59
CA MET A 55 -10.90 17.79 -1.90
C MET A 55 -10.07 18.69 -2.81
N GLY A 56 -9.79 18.22 -4.03
CA GLY A 56 -8.90 18.85 -5.02
C GLY A 56 -7.45 18.38 -4.91
N PRO A 57 -6.58 18.87 -5.80
CA PRO A 57 -5.16 18.53 -5.79
C PRO A 57 -4.53 18.80 -4.42
N ARG A 58 -3.73 17.82 -3.94
CA ARG A 58 -3.07 17.89 -2.61
C ARG A 58 -1.68 18.51 -2.73
N VAL A 59 -1.55 19.54 -3.54
CA VAL A 59 -0.28 20.30 -3.67
C VAL A 59 0.02 20.98 -2.35
N PRO A 60 1.25 20.85 -1.81
CA PRO A 60 1.66 21.50 -0.57
C PRO A 60 1.25 22.98 -0.50
N GLY A 61 0.64 23.37 0.62
CA GLY A 61 0.14 24.73 0.84
C GLY A 61 -1.24 25.04 0.23
N SER A 62 -1.85 24.13 -0.55
CA SER A 62 -3.20 24.32 -1.10
C SER A 62 -4.31 24.02 -0.09
N VAL A 63 -5.53 24.47 -0.41
CA VAL A 63 -6.73 24.12 0.38
C VAL A 63 -7.01 22.62 0.33
N GLY A 64 -6.80 21.97 -0.83
CA GLY A 64 -6.95 20.52 -0.99
C GLY A 64 -6.00 19.75 -0.09
N HIS A 65 -4.74 20.17 -0.01
CA HIS A 65 -3.72 19.61 0.86
C HIS A 65 -4.12 19.72 2.36
N ALA A 66 -4.52 20.90 2.84
CA ALA A 66 -4.93 21.08 4.21
C ALA A 66 -6.15 20.22 4.58
N ARG A 67 -7.16 20.15 3.70
CA ARG A 67 -8.36 19.32 3.92
C ARG A 67 -8.01 17.82 3.93
N CYS A 68 -7.09 17.41 3.07
CA CYS A 68 -6.66 16.02 3.00
C CYS A 68 -5.88 15.60 4.25
N LEU A 69 -5.02 16.48 4.79
CA LEU A 69 -4.34 16.24 6.06
C LEU A 69 -5.33 16.00 7.21
N ASP A 70 -6.35 16.88 7.34
CA ASP A 70 -7.40 16.72 8.34
C ASP A 70 -8.19 15.41 8.15
N TYR A 71 -8.50 15.05 6.91
CA TYR A 71 -9.21 13.82 6.56
C TYR A 71 -8.40 12.57 6.94
N ILE A 72 -7.13 12.52 6.58
CA ILE A 72 -6.21 11.42 6.86
C ILE A 72 -6.07 11.23 8.37
N THR A 73 -5.69 12.28 9.08
CA THR A 73 -5.43 12.22 10.52
C THR A 73 -6.69 11.91 11.31
N GLY A 74 -7.83 12.50 10.93
CA GLY A 74 -9.15 12.21 11.48
C GLY A 74 -9.58 10.76 11.23
N THR A 75 -9.24 10.20 10.06
CA THR A 75 -9.56 8.81 9.70
C THR A 75 -8.73 7.82 10.51
N PHE A 76 -7.43 8.03 10.66
CA PHE A 76 -6.58 7.18 11.50
C PHE A 76 -7.06 7.18 12.96
N ARG A 77 -7.39 8.35 13.52
CA ARG A 77 -7.96 8.45 14.89
C ARG A 77 -9.29 7.70 15.01
N ARG A 78 -10.17 7.84 14.02
CA ARG A 78 -11.47 7.13 13.97
C ARG A 78 -11.29 5.62 13.86
N TYR A 79 -10.25 5.14 13.15
CA TYR A 79 -9.91 3.74 13.00
C TYR A 79 -8.99 3.22 14.11
N GLY A 80 -8.92 3.92 15.24
CA GLY A 80 -8.33 3.40 16.47
C GLY A 80 -6.82 3.27 16.47
N ALA A 81 -6.09 4.09 15.72
CA ALA A 81 -4.64 4.15 15.84
C ALA A 81 -4.23 4.53 17.27
N ASP A 82 -3.27 3.80 17.86
CA ASP A 82 -2.75 4.11 19.21
C ASP A 82 -2.11 5.49 19.27
N THR A 83 -1.45 5.89 18.18
CA THR A 83 -0.88 7.23 18.03
C THR A 83 -1.03 7.71 16.60
N VAL A 84 -1.30 9.01 16.44
CA VAL A 84 -1.27 9.71 15.15
C VAL A 84 -0.39 10.94 15.34
N VAL A 85 0.75 10.96 14.66
CA VAL A 85 1.72 12.05 14.71
C VAL A 85 1.71 12.81 13.39
N GLU A 86 1.49 14.10 13.45
CA GLU A 86 1.67 15.03 12.35
C GLU A 86 3.10 15.59 12.46
N GLN A 87 3.97 15.18 11.55
CA GLN A 87 5.38 15.55 11.54
C GLN A 87 5.57 16.72 10.58
N ALA A 88 5.31 17.93 11.07
CA ALA A 88 5.46 19.16 10.29
C ALA A 88 6.95 19.55 10.12
N PHE A 89 7.32 19.98 8.91
CA PHE A 89 8.66 20.44 8.57
C PHE A 89 8.61 21.41 7.39
N THR A 90 9.76 21.98 7.03
CA THR A 90 9.92 22.77 5.82
C THR A 90 11.04 22.19 4.96
N ALA A 91 10.87 22.24 3.64
CA ALA A 91 11.91 21.88 2.69
C ALA A 91 11.94 22.89 1.54
N GLU A 92 13.10 23.11 0.95
CA GLU A 92 13.25 23.91 -0.26
C GLU A 92 13.08 22.98 -1.47
N ALA A 93 12.09 23.29 -2.31
CA ALA A 93 11.87 22.59 -3.57
C ALA A 93 12.93 22.99 -4.62
N HIS A 94 13.08 22.18 -5.65
CA HIS A 94 14.01 22.49 -6.77
C HIS A 94 13.68 23.80 -7.50
N THR A 95 12.48 24.34 -7.32
CA THR A 95 12.04 25.64 -7.83
C THR A 95 12.58 26.81 -7.01
N GLY A 96 13.18 26.56 -5.84
CA GLY A 96 13.57 27.57 -4.84
C GLY A 96 12.42 27.98 -3.90
N GLU A 97 11.25 27.38 -4.03
CA GLU A 97 10.13 27.60 -3.12
C GLU A 97 10.35 26.86 -1.81
N VAL A 98 10.04 27.50 -0.69
CA VAL A 98 10.05 26.86 0.64
C VAL A 98 8.65 26.31 0.91
N LEU A 99 8.53 24.98 0.95
CA LEU A 99 7.30 24.26 1.18
C LEU A 99 7.11 23.99 2.67
N GLY A 100 5.88 24.19 3.16
CA GLY A 100 5.42 23.65 4.43
C GLY A 100 4.83 22.28 4.21
N LEU A 101 5.43 21.23 4.78
CA LEU A 101 5.13 19.85 4.55
C LEU A 101 4.77 19.14 5.86
N THR A 102 3.99 18.06 5.78
CA THR A 102 3.57 17.29 6.97
C THR A 102 3.49 15.79 6.65
N ASN A 103 4.45 15.00 7.15
CA ASN A 103 4.28 13.56 7.17
C ASN A 103 3.26 13.15 8.24
N VAL A 104 2.52 12.08 8.00
CA VAL A 104 1.59 11.51 8.98
C VAL A 104 2.04 10.11 9.36
N VAL A 105 2.21 9.84 10.67
CA VAL A 105 2.59 8.53 11.20
C VAL A 105 1.49 8.02 12.12
N ALA A 106 0.80 6.97 11.71
CA ALA A 106 -0.18 6.28 12.54
C ALA A 106 0.38 4.93 12.98
N ARG A 107 0.27 4.60 14.28
CA ARG A 107 0.77 3.34 14.83
C ARG A 107 -0.36 2.51 15.41
N TYR A 108 -0.34 1.22 15.09
CA TYR A 108 -1.21 0.19 15.64
C TYR A 108 -0.38 -0.83 16.39
N ASN A 109 -0.86 -1.29 17.54
CA ASN A 109 -0.11 -2.11 18.50
C ASN A 109 1.28 -1.51 18.77
N ALA A 110 1.30 -0.24 19.21
CA ALA A 110 2.52 0.54 19.37
C ALA A 110 3.51 -0.06 20.40
N ALA A 111 3.00 -0.88 21.34
CA ALA A 111 3.79 -1.54 22.35
C ALA A 111 4.44 -2.88 21.88
N ALA A 112 4.09 -3.37 20.69
CA ALA A 112 4.64 -4.61 20.17
C ALA A 112 6.16 -4.50 19.95
N PRO A 113 6.92 -5.54 20.31
CA PRO A 113 8.38 -5.52 20.17
C PRO A 113 8.85 -5.63 18.71
N ARG A 114 8.06 -6.25 17.86
CA ARG A 114 8.28 -6.35 16.41
C ARG A 114 7.25 -5.53 15.67
N ARG A 115 7.65 -4.92 14.55
CA ARG A 115 6.76 -4.12 13.71
C ARG A 115 7.17 -4.13 12.26
N ILE A 116 6.22 -3.83 11.39
CA ILE A 116 6.45 -3.54 9.98
C ILE A 116 5.90 -2.15 9.65
N LEU A 117 6.40 -1.57 8.56
CA LEU A 117 5.93 -0.28 8.06
C LEU A 117 5.28 -0.46 6.69
N ILE A 118 4.12 0.18 6.50
CA ILE A 118 3.51 0.35 5.19
C ILE A 118 3.38 1.85 4.95
N GLY A 119 3.95 2.33 3.83
CA GLY A 119 4.01 3.75 3.50
C GLY A 119 3.40 4.06 2.14
N ALA A 120 3.06 5.33 1.93
CA ALA A 120 2.68 5.92 0.64
C ALA A 120 2.92 7.42 0.70
N HIS A 121 3.04 8.10 -0.45
CA HIS A 121 2.93 9.55 -0.45
C HIS A 121 1.46 9.99 -0.54
N TRP A 122 1.16 11.22 -0.08
CA TRP A 122 -0.21 11.71 -0.06
C TRP A 122 -0.41 13.06 -0.77
N ASP A 123 0.67 13.75 -1.08
CA ASP A 123 0.65 14.94 -1.91
C ASP A 123 0.34 14.60 -3.38
N THR A 124 0.20 15.61 -4.22
CA THR A 124 0.08 15.47 -5.66
C THR A 124 0.99 16.44 -6.38
N ARG A 125 1.36 16.03 -7.60
CA ARG A 125 2.16 16.84 -8.49
C ARG A 125 1.51 18.19 -8.76
N PRO A 126 2.26 19.31 -8.63
CA PRO A 126 1.75 20.66 -8.84
C PRO A 126 1.56 21.04 -10.32
N TRP A 127 1.94 20.15 -11.23
CA TRP A 127 1.82 20.34 -12.69
C TRP A 127 1.72 18.99 -13.41
N GLY A 128 0.91 18.93 -14.46
CA GLY A 128 0.78 17.72 -15.29
C GLY A 128 1.83 17.71 -16.40
N ASP A 129 3.11 17.55 -16.07
CA ASP A 129 4.23 17.69 -17.02
C ASP A 129 4.21 16.67 -18.17
N MET A 130 3.44 15.58 -18.06
CA MET A 130 3.18 14.60 -19.12
C MET A 130 1.88 14.87 -19.89
N ASP A 131 1.14 15.94 -19.56
CA ASP A 131 -0.10 16.29 -20.24
C ASP A 131 0.15 16.77 -21.70
N GLU A 132 -0.80 16.53 -22.57
CA GLU A 132 -0.70 16.91 -23.99
C GLU A 132 -0.75 18.42 -24.20
N THR A 133 -1.56 19.12 -23.39
CA THR A 133 -1.79 20.55 -23.51
C THR A 133 -0.76 21.38 -22.73
N ARG A 134 -0.49 22.59 -23.23
CA ARG A 134 0.40 23.53 -22.50
C ARG A 134 -0.21 23.94 -21.15
N GLU A 135 -1.54 24.10 -21.09
CA GLU A 135 -2.27 24.47 -19.88
C GLU A 135 -2.17 23.34 -18.85
N GLY A 136 -2.44 22.09 -19.25
CA GLY A 136 -2.33 20.93 -18.40
C GLY A 136 -0.92 20.78 -17.83
N ARG A 137 0.11 21.05 -18.62
CA ARG A 137 1.51 21.02 -18.14
C ARG A 137 1.88 22.09 -17.11
N SER A 138 0.99 23.00 -16.79
CA SER A 138 1.24 24.10 -15.83
C SER A 138 0.21 24.16 -14.70
N THR A 139 -0.67 23.17 -14.59
CA THR A 139 -1.71 23.12 -13.57
C THR A 139 -1.66 21.78 -12.81
N PRO A 140 -2.06 21.79 -11.51
CA PRO A 140 -2.03 20.60 -10.66
C PRO A 140 -2.90 19.48 -11.18
N ILE A 141 -2.45 18.23 -11.02
CA ILE A 141 -3.21 17.02 -11.38
C ILE A 141 -4.12 16.54 -10.25
N PRO A 142 -5.18 15.76 -10.55
CA PRO A 142 -6.03 15.17 -9.50
C PRO A 142 -5.31 14.14 -8.62
N GLY A 143 -4.34 13.39 -9.18
CA GLY A 143 -3.52 12.41 -8.46
C GLY A 143 -4.35 11.30 -7.83
N ALA A 144 -5.29 10.69 -8.57
CA ALA A 144 -6.13 9.63 -8.04
C ALA A 144 -5.35 8.33 -7.83
N ASN A 145 -4.49 7.98 -8.78
CA ASN A 145 -3.59 6.85 -8.68
C ASN A 145 -2.29 7.27 -8.00
N ASP A 146 -1.74 8.38 -8.42
CA ASP A 146 -0.48 8.97 -7.99
C ASP A 146 -0.68 9.78 -6.71
N GLY A 147 -0.25 9.22 -5.63
CA GLY A 147 -0.45 9.35 -4.22
C GLY A 147 -1.80 8.81 -3.72
N GLY A 148 -2.92 9.13 -4.36
CA GLY A 148 -4.25 8.84 -3.85
C GLY A 148 -4.54 7.36 -3.64
N SER A 149 -4.04 6.47 -4.51
CA SER A 149 -4.31 5.05 -4.44
C SER A 149 -3.62 4.36 -3.26
N GLY A 150 -2.34 4.68 -3.01
CA GLY A 150 -1.59 4.16 -1.88
C GLY A 150 -2.22 4.56 -0.55
N VAL A 151 -2.60 5.84 -0.41
CA VAL A 151 -3.34 6.35 0.76
C VAL A 151 -4.67 5.63 0.94
N GLY A 152 -5.44 5.43 -0.15
CA GLY A 152 -6.72 4.72 -0.10
C GLY A 152 -6.58 3.29 0.43
N VAL A 153 -5.54 2.57 -0.01
CA VAL A 153 -5.21 1.23 0.50
C VAL A 153 -4.83 1.28 1.98
N ILE A 154 -3.98 2.22 2.39
CA ILE A 154 -3.51 2.36 3.78
C ILE A 154 -4.66 2.68 4.73
N LEU A 155 -5.58 3.56 4.35
CA LEU A 155 -6.74 3.89 5.19
C LEU A 155 -7.71 2.72 5.34
N GLU A 156 -7.87 1.88 4.30
CA GLU A 156 -8.66 0.67 4.44
C GLU A 156 -7.94 -0.41 5.27
N ILE A 157 -6.61 -0.52 5.18
CA ILE A 157 -5.83 -1.36 6.11
C ILE A 157 -6.08 -0.90 7.55
N ALA A 158 -6.03 0.39 7.83
CA ALA A 158 -6.33 0.96 9.16
C ALA A 158 -7.71 0.53 9.68
N ARG A 159 -8.74 0.53 8.81
CA ARG A 159 -10.08 0.02 9.17
C ARG A 159 -10.05 -1.47 9.53
N VAL A 160 -9.32 -2.27 8.77
CA VAL A 160 -9.17 -3.71 9.06
C VAL A 160 -8.49 -3.92 10.41
N LEU A 161 -7.38 -3.18 10.70
CA LEU A 161 -6.66 -3.28 11.96
C LEU A 161 -7.50 -2.88 13.18
N GLN A 162 -8.47 -1.95 13.01
CA GLN A 162 -9.43 -1.61 14.06
C GLN A 162 -10.33 -2.78 14.44
N HIS A 163 -10.83 -3.51 13.42
CA HIS A 163 -11.76 -4.63 13.63
C HIS A 163 -11.04 -5.90 14.10
N MET A 164 -9.82 -6.08 13.65
CA MET A 164 -9.00 -7.24 13.96
C MET A 164 -7.59 -6.79 14.34
N PRO A 165 -7.33 -6.49 15.63
CA PRO A 165 -6.03 -5.98 16.09
C PRO A 165 -4.88 -6.94 15.75
N PRO A 166 -3.77 -6.44 15.16
CA PRO A 166 -2.62 -7.27 14.78
C PRO A 166 -1.79 -7.67 16.00
N ALA A 167 -1.15 -8.85 15.96
CA ALA A 167 -0.24 -9.29 17.02
C ALA A 167 1.12 -8.59 16.97
N ILE A 168 1.48 -8.00 15.81
CA ILE A 168 2.69 -7.18 15.63
C ILE A 168 2.35 -5.69 15.60
N GLY A 169 3.34 -4.84 15.78
CA GLY A 169 3.21 -3.40 15.51
C GLY A 169 3.09 -3.14 14.02
N VAL A 170 2.17 -2.23 13.64
CA VAL A 170 2.04 -1.76 12.27
C VAL A 170 2.14 -0.25 12.25
N ASP A 171 3.15 0.27 11.57
CA ASP A 171 3.34 1.69 11.35
C ASP A 171 2.84 2.03 9.94
N LEU A 172 1.79 2.86 9.86
CA LEU A 172 1.25 3.39 8.61
C LEU A 172 1.78 4.81 8.45
N VAL A 173 2.61 5.03 7.42
CA VAL A 173 3.31 6.29 7.23
C VAL A 173 2.93 6.91 5.89
N LEU A 174 2.48 8.17 5.94
CA LEU A 174 2.15 8.93 4.73
C LEU A 174 3.14 10.08 4.59
N PHE A 175 3.89 10.06 3.50
CA PHE A 175 4.93 11.04 3.19
C PHE A 175 4.35 12.21 2.38
N ASP A 176 4.86 13.42 2.62
CA ASP A 176 4.45 14.65 1.95
C ASP A 176 5.56 15.20 1.08
N GLY A 177 5.21 15.77 -0.06
CA GLY A 177 6.17 16.36 -0.98
C GLY A 177 7.07 15.33 -1.67
N GLU A 178 6.53 14.15 -1.94
CA GLU A 178 7.18 13.15 -2.79
C GLU A 178 7.29 13.67 -4.21
N ASP A 179 6.15 14.15 -4.74
CA ASP A 179 5.91 14.42 -6.15
C ASP A 179 6.21 15.88 -6.56
N TYR A 180 7.06 16.56 -5.81
CA TYR A 180 7.52 17.93 -6.11
C TYR A 180 8.87 17.96 -6.84
N GLY A 181 9.34 16.79 -7.30
CA GLY A 181 10.66 16.64 -7.89
C GLY A 181 10.79 17.19 -9.31
N ARG A 182 12.03 17.40 -9.75
CA ARG A 182 12.35 17.86 -11.10
C ARG A 182 12.32 16.70 -12.09
N SER A 183 11.38 16.74 -13.04
CA SER A 183 11.44 15.85 -14.20
C SER A 183 12.48 16.38 -15.18
N SER A 184 13.63 15.73 -15.27
CA SER A 184 14.62 16.01 -16.31
C SER A 184 15.18 14.72 -16.89
N SER A 185 15.32 14.67 -18.20
CA SER A 185 15.93 13.53 -18.89
C SER A 185 17.47 13.49 -18.76
N TRP A 186 18.08 14.46 -18.08
CA TRP A 186 19.51 14.70 -18.13
C TRP A 186 20.23 14.67 -16.77
N SER A 187 19.51 14.66 -15.66
CA SER A 187 20.10 14.65 -14.33
C SER A 187 19.43 13.64 -13.42
N ASN A 188 20.25 13.01 -12.58
CA ASN A 188 19.80 12.18 -11.48
C ASN A 188 19.40 13.12 -10.33
N ASP A 189 18.28 13.84 -10.48
CA ASP A 189 17.77 14.79 -9.49
C ASP A 189 17.03 14.10 -8.34
N GLU A 190 17.51 12.93 -7.91
CA GLU A 190 16.93 12.11 -6.84
C GLU A 190 16.66 12.93 -5.58
N GLU A 191 17.57 13.84 -5.24
CA GLU A 191 17.45 14.71 -4.06
C GLU A 191 16.30 15.72 -4.12
N THR A 192 15.70 15.92 -5.31
CA THR A 192 14.54 16.83 -5.48
C THR A 192 13.20 16.17 -5.24
N TRP A 193 13.15 14.83 -5.21
CA TRP A 193 11.96 14.00 -4.98
C TRP A 193 11.88 13.53 -3.52
N CYS A 194 10.74 13.04 -3.11
CA CYS A 194 10.58 12.32 -1.84
C CYS A 194 10.99 13.16 -0.61
N LEU A 195 10.70 14.47 -0.60
CA LEU A 195 11.15 15.40 0.45
C LEU A 195 10.71 14.93 1.85
N GLY A 196 9.50 14.35 1.95
CA GLY A 196 8.94 13.83 3.19
C GLY A 196 9.73 12.67 3.77
N SER A 197 10.01 11.67 2.96
CA SER A 197 10.79 10.51 3.42
C SER A 197 12.27 10.86 3.65
N GLN A 198 12.82 11.81 2.90
CA GLN A 198 14.15 12.33 3.17
C GLN A 198 14.23 12.98 4.57
N TYR A 199 13.22 13.77 4.96
CA TYR A 199 13.12 14.33 6.30
C TYR A 199 12.89 13.22 7.35
N TRP A 200 11.95 12.32 7.10
CA TRP A 200 11.61 11.22 7.98
C TRP A 200 12.80 10.31 8.28
N LYS A 201 13.65 10.05 7.31
CA LYS A 201 14.87 9.23 7.46
C LYS A 201 15.68 9.58 8.71
N SER A 202 15.81 10.87 9.00
CA SER A 202 16.56 11.37 10.14
C SER A 202 15.70 11.67 11.37
N ASN A 203 14.36 11.69 11.22
CA ASN A 203 13.39 12.13 12.21
C ASN A 203 12.30 11.09 12.49
N ASN A 204 12.53 9.81 12.23
CA ASN A 204 11.51 8.74 12.29
C ASN A 204 11.01 8.41 13.72
N GLY A 205 11.68 8.91 14.74
CA GLY A 205 11.24 8.76 16.14
C GLY A 205 11.46 7.38 16.74
N TYR A 206 12.18 6.46 16.06
CA TYR A 206 12.57 5.19 16.65
C TYR A 206 13.76 5.36 17.58
N GLY A 207 13.64 4.87 18.82
CA GLY A 207 14.64 5.04 19.88
C GLY A 207 15.95 4.24 19.72
N GLY A 208 16.10 3.52 18.60
CA GLY A 208 17.25 2.67 18.31
C GLY A 208 16.95 1.60 17.27
N LYS A 209 17.93 0.77 16.94
CA LYS A 209 17.75 -0.27 15.92
C LYS A 209 16.65 -1.28 16.28
N ASP A 210 16.56 -1.67 17.54
CA ASP A 210 15.61 -2.68 18.02
C ASP A 210 14.15 -2.16 18.07
N ALA A 211 13.93 -0.84 17.94
CA ALA A 211 12.62 -0.24 17.89
C ALA A 211 12.13 0.05 16.44
N ARG A 212 13.01 -0.19 15.45
CA ARG A 212 12.69 0.05 14.02
C ARG A 212 11.81 -1.06 13.47
N PRO A 213 11.06 -0.78 12.40
CA PRO A 213 10.40 -1.83 11.62
C PRO A 213 11.41 -2.87 11.11
N ASP A 214 11.01 -4.13 11.11
CA ASP A 214 11.78 -5.23 10.53
C ASP A 214 12.00 -4.97 9.02
N TYR A 215 10.98 -4.41 8.37
CA TYR A 215 11.03 -3.96 6.97
C TYR A 215 9.89 -2.98 6.67
N ALA A 216 9.93 -2.40 5.48
CA ALA A 216 8.91 -1.49 4.98
C ALA A 216 8.44 -1.86 3.57
N VAL A 217 7.16 -1.57 3.26
CA VAL A 217 6.57 -1.63 1.93
C VAL A 217 5.94 -0.28 1.60
N VAL A 218 6.43 0.37 0.57
CA VAL A 218 5.85 1.60 0.02
C VAL A 218 4.84 1.22 -1.07
N LEU A 219 3.70 1.89 -1.10
CA LEU A 219 2.62 1.67 -2.06
C LEU A 219 2.44 2.93 -2.90
N ASP A 220 2.88 2.88 -4.14
CA ASP A 220 2.72 3.98 -5.07
C ASP A 220 2.06 3.53 -6.37
N MET A 221 1.12 4.35 -6.88
CA MET A 221 0.34 4.07 -8.11
C MET A 221 -0.26 2.66 -8.16
N VAL A 222 -0.86 2.21 -7.04
CA VAL A 222 -1.36 0.84 -6.87
C VAL A 222 -2.82 0.63 -7.28
N GLY A 223 -3.51 1.68 -7.74
CA GLY A 223 -4.93 1.66 -8.06
C GLY A 223 -5.26 1.60 -9.55
N GLY A 224 -4.29 1.66 -10.43
CA GLY A 224 -4.49 1.77 -11.88
C GLY A 224 -5.28 0.60 -12.48
N LYS A 225 -6.10 0.87 -13.52
CA LYS A 225 -6.86 -0.15 -14.25
C LYS A 225 -5.95 -1.17 -14.92
N GLY A 226 -6.06 -2.44 -14.49
CA GLY A 226 -5.27 -3.54 -15.02
C GLY A 226 -3.79 -3.45 -14.63
N ALA A 227 -3.47 -2.73 -13.55
CA ALA A 227 -2.12 -2.58 -13.04
C ALA A 227 -1.44 -3.93 -12.81
N ARG A 228 -0.16 -3.99 -13.14
CA ARG A 228 0.71 -5.15 -12.91
C ARG A 228 2.00 -4.67 -12.26
N PHE A 229 2.32 -5.27 -11.12
CA PHE A 229 3.47 -4.90 -10.32
C PHE A 229 4.62 -5.85 -10.61
N HIS A 230 5.69 -5.31 -11.19
CA HIS A 230 6.94 -6.02 -11.43
C HIS A 230 7.91 -5.74 -10.28
N ARG A 231 8.89 -6.61 -10.08
CA ARG A 231 9.94 -6.44 -9.05
C ARG A 231 10.78 -5.21 -9.40
N GLU A 232 10.63 -4.14 -8.64
CA GLU A 232 11.40 -2.91 -8.84
C GLU A 232 12.90 -3.16 -8.53
N VAL A 233 13.78 -2.60 -9.35
CA VAL A 233 15.20 -2.96 -9.36
C VAL A 233 15.91 -2.58 -8.07
N SER A 234 15.68 -1.37 -7.52
CA SER A 234 16.30 -0.95 -6.27
C SER A 234 15.78 -1.72 -5.07
N SER A 235 14.50 -2.10 -5.10
CA SER A 235 13.88 -2.99 -4.11
C SER A 235 14.56 -4.35 -4.07
N ASP A 236 14.80 -4.96 -5.23
CA ASP A 236 15.53 -6.23 -5.31
C ASP A 236 17.01 -6.10 -4.86
N ILE A 237 17.65 -4.97 -5.12
CA ILE A 237 19.05 -4.73 -4.70
C ILE A 237 19.16 -4.58 -3.17
N HIS A 238 18.24 -3.85 -2.56
CA HIS A 238 18.34 -3.47 -1.15
C HIS A 238 17.58 -4.39 -0.19
N ALA A 239 16.51 -5.05 -0.65
CA ALA A 239 15.58 -5.80 0.19
C ALA A 239 14.92 -6.98 -0.56
N SER A 240 15.69 -7.78 -1.32
CA SER A 240 15.18 -8.92 -2.12
C SER A 240 14.32 -9.89 -1.31
N GLU A 241 14.68 -10.15 -0.02
CA GLU A 241 13.91 -11.04 0.84
C GLU A 241 12.51 -10.47 1.14
N VAL A 242 12.37 -9.14 1.21
CA VAL A 242 11.06 -8.48 1.37
C VAL A 242 10.27 -8.56 0.07
N VAL A 243 10.92 -8.36 -1.09
CA VAL A 243 10.29 -8.56 -2.41
C VAL A 243 9.75 -9.98 -2.53
N ASP A 244 10.57 -11.00 -2.25
CA ASP A 244 10.16 -12.40 -2.31
C ASP A 244 8.95 -12.66 -1.40
N ARG A 245 8.99 -12.18 -0.17
CA ARG A 245 7.91 -12.31 0.82
C ARG A 245 6.59 -11.71 0.33
N VAL A 246 6.62 -10.50 -0.23
CA VAL A 246 5.42 -9.81 -0.73
C VAL A 246 4.87 -10.50 -1.98
N TRP A 247 5.72 -10.90 -2.93
CA TRP A 247 5.29 -11.60 -4.16
C TRP A 247 4.77 -13.01 -3.87
N ASP A 248 5.37 -13.71 -2.91
CA ASP A 248 4.90 -15.02 -2.47
C ASP A 248 3.55 -14.91 -1.75
N MET A 249 3.37 -13.89 -0.90
CA MET A 249 2.08 -13.60 -0.27
C MET A 249 1.01 -13.27 -1.32
N ALA A 250 1.31 -12.44 -2.30
CA ALA A 250 0.39 -12.11 -3.38
C ALA A 250 -0.03 -13.36 -4.18
N ARG A 251 0.94 -14.22 -4.50
CA ARG A 251 0.69 -15.47 -5.23
C ARG A 251 -0.19 -16.42 -4.41
N SER A 252 0.10 -16.63 -3.14
CA SER A 252 -0.70 -17.49 -2.24
C SER A 252 -2.09 -16.93 -1.99
N SER A 253 -2.25 -15.62 -2.07
CA SER A 253 -3.54 -14.92 -1.96
C SER A 253 -4.34 -14.88 -3.28
N GLY A 254 -3.85 -15.52 -4.36
CA GLY A 254 -4.54 -15.57 -5.66
C GLY A 254 -4.30 -14.36 -6.56
N TYR A 255 -3.30 -13.51 -6.27
CA TYR A 255 -2.96 -12.30 -7.04
C TYR A 255 -1.67 -12.41 -7.84
N GLY A 256 -1.19 -13.64 -8.12
CA GLY A 256 0.04 -13.86 -8.88
C GLY A 256 0.05 -13.27 -10.30
N ASP A 257 -1.11 -13.08 -10.93
CA ASP A 257 -1.22 -12.41 -12.23
C ASP A 257 -1.04 -10.89 -12.12
N THR A 258 -1.31 -10.31 -10.95
CA THR A 258 -1.15 -8.88 -10.65
C THR A 258 0.27 -8.58 -10.18
N PHE A 259 0.85 -9.46 -9.35
CA PHE A 259 2.24 -9.36 -8.88
C PHE A 259 3.14 -10.27 -9.74
N VAL A 260 3.73 -9.69 -10.78
CA VAL A 260 4.49 -10.40 -11.80
C VAL A 260 5.92 -10.64 -11.31
N ASN A 261 6.33 -11.91 -11.22
CA ASN A 261 7.67 -12.26 -10.77
C ASN A 261 8.71 -12.10 -11.89
N SER A 262 8.93 -10.87 -12.33
CA SER A 262 9.99 -10.48 -13.27
C SER A 262 10.48 -9.08 -12.97
N ALA A 263 11.69 -8.74 -13.41
CA ALA A 263 12.27 -7.42 -13.17
C ALA A 263 11.40 -6.30 -13.75
N GLY A 264 11.25 -5.24 -12.97
CA GLY A 264 10.59 -3.99 -13.31
C GLY A 264 11.56 -2.88 -13.71
N GLY A 265 11.12 -1.62 -13.57
CA GLY A 265 11.94 -0.43 -13.73
C GLY A 265 12.82 -0.16 -12.50
N HIS A 266 13.74 0.78 -12.64
CA HIS A 266 14.45 1.41 -11.52
C HIS A 266 13.73 2.72 -11.21
N ILE A 267 13.23 2.88 -9.99
CA ILE A 267 12.37 3.98 -9.58
C ILE A 267 13.01 4.75 -8.41
N ILE A 268 12.95 6.08 -8.49
CA ILE A 268 13.23 6.95 -7.35
C ILE A 268 11.91 7.13 -6.60
N ASP A 269 11.88 6.71 -5.32
CA ASP A 269 10.69 6.76 -4.50
C ASP A 269 11.07 6.69 -3.01
N ASP A 270 10.12 6.87 -2.11
CA ASP A 270 10.27 6.95 -0.65
C ASP A 270 11.02 5.75 -0.04
N HIS A 271 10.91 4.55 -0.64
CA HIS A 271 11.62 3.35 -0.18
C HIS A 271 13.15 3.53 -0.15
N LEU A 272 13.72 4.37 -1.02
CA LEU A 272 15.16 4.64 -1.02
C LEU A 272 15.60 5.37 0.25
N SER A 273 14.82 6.35 0.70
CA SER A 273 15.07 7.06 1.96
C SER A 273 14.92 6.16 3.18
N ILE A 274 13.96 5.24 3.15
CA ILE A 274 13.75 4.25 4.22
C ILE A 274 14.93 3.27 4.28
N ASN A 275 15.42 2.78 3.13
CA ASN A 275 16.63 1.95 3.05
C ASN A 275 17.86 2.68 3.62
N ARG A 276 18.01 3.97 3.32
CA ARG A 276 19.08 4.82 3.89
C ARG A 276 18.95 5.05 5.39
N ALA A 277 17.73 4.92 5.94
CA ALA A 277 17.53 4.89 7.40
C ALA A 277 17.93 3.56 8.04
N GLY A 278 18.33 2.56 7.23
CA GLY A 278 18.73 1.21 7.68
C GLY A 278 17.55 0.28 7.97
N ILE A 279 16.42 0.48 7.30
CA ILE A 279 15.25 -0.38 7.33
C ILE A 279 15.10 -0.96 5.91
N PRO A 280 15.16 -2.31 5.72
CA PRO A 280 14.93 -2.91 4.41
C PRO A 280 13.57 -2.48 3.85
N ALA A 281 13.53 -1.84 2.69
CA ALA A 281 12.31 -1.28 2.14
C ALA A 281 12.19 -1.56 0.64
N ILE A 282 10.97 -1.82 0.21
CA ILE A 282 10.60 -2.02 -1.18
C ILE A 282 9.48 -1.06 -1.58
N VAL A 283 9.29 -0.87 -2.89
CA VAL A 283 8.11 -0.22 -3.44
C VAL A 283 7.28 -1.20 -4.29
N VAL A 284 5.97 -1.19 -4.10
CA VAL A 284 5.00 -1.81 -5.00
C VAL A 284 4.46 -0.71 -5.90
N ILE A 285 4.84 -0.75 -7.18
CA ILE A 285 4.53 0.29 -8.16
C ILE A 285 4.35 -0.31 -9.57
N GLU A 286 3.43 0.25 -10.38
CA GLU A 286 3.32 -0.10 -11.79
C GLU A 286 4.40 0.62 -12.60
N SER A 287 5.61 0.04 -12.68
CA SER A 287 6.78 0.60 -13.38
C SER A 287 6.92 0.15 -14.83
N LEU A 288 6.14 -0.85 -15.27
CA LEU A 288 6.14 -1.40 -16.63
C LEU A 288 4.71 -1.66 -17.12
N ASN A 289 3.99 -0.59 -17.46
CA ASN A 289 2.69 -0.73 -18.10
C ASN A 289 2.83 -1.26 -19.53
N GLN A 290 1.97 -2.20 -19.93
CA GLN A 290 2.05 -2.87 -21.25
C GLN A 290 1.91 -1.93 -22.44
N LYS A 291 1.29 -0.75 -22.28
CA LYS A 291 1.09 0.22 -23.37
C LYS A 291 2.27 1.18 -23.53
N THR A 292 2.86 1.58 -22.43
CA THR A 292 3.90 2.62 -22.40
C THR A 292 5.31 2.05 -22.25
N ASN A 293 5.41 0.83 -21.77
CA ASN A 293 6.67 0.22 -21.31
C ASN A 293 7.36 1.09 -20.24
N SER A 294 6.59 1.83 -19.46
CA SER A 294 6.95 2.74 -18.39
C SER A 294 5.76 2.82 -17.41
N PHE A 295 5.54 3.94 -16.75
CA PHE A 295 4.38 4.18 -15.90
C PHE A 295 3.05 4.13 -16.64
N ASN A 296 1.94 4.10 -15.89
CA ASN A 296 0.59 4.16 -16.42
C ASN A 296 0.42 5.35 -17.38
N PRO A 297 -0.36 5.23 -18.50
CA PRO A 297 -0.58 6.33 -19.44
C PRO A 297 -1.16 7.61 -18.83
N THR A 298 -1.80 7.52 -17.66
CA THR A 298 -2.37 8.69 -16.97
C THR A 298 -1.38 9.39 -16.04
N TRP A 299 -0.19 8.78 -15.82
CA TRP A 299 0.84 9.32 -14.94
C TRP A 299 1.21 10.76 -15.30
N HIS A 300 1.21 11.64 -14.30
CA HIS A 300 1.50 13.07 -14.42
C HIS A 300 0.60 13.82 -15.43
N THR A 301 -0.63 13.37 -15.59
CA THR A 301 -1.64 14.04 -16.44
C THR A 301 -2.94 14.31 -15.68
N HIS A 302 -3.79 15.19 -16.21
CA HIS A 302 -5.14 15.41 -15.68
C HIS A 302 -6.07 14.20 -15.84
N GLN A 303 -5.67 13.18 -16.58
CA GLN A 303 -6.39 11.91 -16.69
C GLN A 303 -6.12 10.97 -15.51
N ASP A 304 -5.23 11.35 -14.59
CA ASP A 304 -5.09 10.65 -13.32
C ASP A 304 -6.21 11.05 -12.35
N ASP A 305 -7.43 10.77 -12.76
CA ASP A 305 -8.67 10.98 -12.04
C ASP A 305 -9.31 9.64 -11.60
N LEU A 306 -10.50 9.70 -11.00
CA LEU A 306 -11.21 8.50 -10.52
C LEU A 306 -11.53 7.50 -11.64
N SER A 307 -11.57 7.93 -12.91
CA SER A 307 -11.77 7.03 -14.03
C SER A 307 -10.58 6.12 -14.30
N ALA A 308 -9.39 6.47 -13.82
CA ALA A 308 -8.19 5.65 -13.93
C ALA A 308 -8.14 4.50 -12.89
N ILE A 309 -8.95 4.56 -11.84
CA ILE A 309 -8.88 3.65 -10.68
C ILE A 309 -9.71 2.38 -10.90
N ASP A 310 -9.14 1.23 -10.52
CA ASP A 310 -9.80 -0.07 -10.45
C ASP A 310 -9.80 -0.61 -9.01
N ARG A 311 -11.00 -0.91 -8.51
CA ARG A 311 -11.21 -1.52 -7.18
C ARG A 311 -10.54 -2.89 -7.05
N LYS A 312 -10.34 -3.61 -8.16
CA LYS A 312 -9.67 -4.91 -8.16
C LYS A 312 -8.17 -4.77 -7.93
N SER A 313 -7.54 -3.74 -8.52
CA SER A 313 -6.13 -3.43 -8.29
C SER A 313 -5.91 -3.04 -6.84
N LEU A 314 -6.73 -2.13 -6.29
CA LEU A 314 -6.70 -1.75 -4.87
C LEU A 314 -6.88 -2.96 -3.95
N LYS A 315 -7.82 -3.86 -4.29
CA LYS A 315 -8.08 -5.07 -3.49
C LYS A 315 -6.90 -6.04 -3.55
N ALA A 316 -6.29 -6.25 -4.70
CA ALA A 316 -5.15 -7.15 -4.85
C ALA A 316 -3.98 -6.72 -3.96
N VAL A 317 -3.64 -5.43 -3.99
CA VAL A 317 -2.57 -4.89 -3.15
C VAL A 317 -2.97 -4.89 -1.68
N GLY A 318 -4.14 -4.35 -1.35
CA GLY A 318 -4.57 -4.23 0.03
C GLY A 318 -4.75 -5.58 0.73
N GLN A 319 -5.34 -6.59 0.07
CA GLN A 319 -5.46 -7.93 0.66
C GLN A 319 -4.10 -8.59 0.83
N THR A 320 -3.17 -8.40 -0.10
CA THR A 320 -1.78 -8.89 0.05
C THR A 320 -1.13 -8.30 1.28
N MET A 321 -1.25 -6.99 1.50
CA MET A 321 -0.70 -6.32 2.69
C MET A 321 -1.38 -6.79 3.98
N VAL A 322 -2.71 -6.93 3.98
CA VAL A 322 -3.46 -7.45 5.14
C VAL A 322 -2.98 -8.86 5.48
N ASN A 323 -2.91 -9.76 4.51
CA ASN A 323 -2.45 -11.12 4.74
C ASN A 323 -1.01 -11.15 5.28
N LEU A 324 -0.13 -10.31 4.75
CA LEU A 324 1.25 -10.16 5.20
C LEU A 324 1.32 -9.72 6.68
N ILE A 325 0.54 -8.73 7.10
CA ILE A 325 0.48 -8.24 8.49
C ILE A 325 0.11 -9.37 9.44
N TYR A 326 -0.92 -10.15 9.12
CA TYR A 326 -1.39 -11.21 10.01
C TYR A 326 -0.49 -12.45 9.99
N GLU A 327 0.14 -12.77 8.84
CA GLU A 327 1.16 -13.83 8.79
C GLU A 327 2.37 -13.48 9.66
N GLU A 328 2.87 -12.25 9.61
CA GLU A 328 3.96 -11.78 10.45
C GLU A 328 3.62 -11.83 11.94
N GLY A 329 2.36 -11.68 12.27
CA GLY A 329 1.83 -11.85 13.63
C GLY A 329 1.63 -13.30 14.06
N GLY A 330 1.89 -14.27 13.19
CA GLY A 330 1.57 -15.68 13.45
C GLY A 330 0.07 -15.97 13.48
N GLN A 331 -0.75 -15.05 12.97
CA GLN A 331 -2.20 -15.13 12.88
C GLN A 331 -2.61 -15.55 11.47
N ALA A 332 -1.99 -16.60 10.91
CA ALA A 332 -2.14 -17.00 9.52
C ALA A 332 -3.61 -16.94 9.07
N ALA A 333 -3.91 -16.12 8.06
CA ALA A 333 -5.15 -16.18 7.32
C ALA A 333 -5.16 -17.53 6.58
N LYS A 334 -5.82 -18.54 7.14
CA LYS A 334 -6.09 -19.79 6.40
C LYS A 334 -7.07 -19.46 5.28
N GLN A 335 -6.63 -19.68 4.05
CA GLN A 335 -7.43 -19.59 2.84
C GLN A 335 -8.62 -20.56 2.87
#